data_12c07a4395be7b928cf03f1527be42e3
#
_entry.id   12c07a4395be7b928cf03f1527be42e3
#
_cell.length_a   1.000
_cell.length_b   1.000
_cell.length_c   1.000
_cell.angle_alpha   90.00
_cell.angle_beta   90.00
_cell.angle_gamma   90.00
#
_symmetry.space_group_name_H-M   'P 1'
#
loop_
_entity.id
_entity.type
_entity.pdbx_description
1 polymer ?
#
loop_
_entity_poly.entity_id
_entity_poly.type
_entity_poly.pdbx_seq_one_letter_code
_entity_poly.pdbx_strand_id
1 'polypeptide(L)'
;MDLRSELFELSMSEQAQPLMDAVQIHIRDNVDPITEEFFRLNDEKQDRWSWHPRQLELLDGAKNKAKDIGLWNFFLPESDMGAGVNNLDYAYIAAELGKSPLASETLNCSAPDTGNMEVLERVGTPEQKDKWLTPLLNGEIRSAFAMTEPGVASSDAKNISTSAVLKNGEWVINGEKYYISGAGDPRCKIMITMVKTSPDAPPAKQQSQILVPIDTPGVEIVEGMRVFGQDHAPKGHMHIRFNDVRVPEENMLLGEGRG
;
A
#
# COMPACT_ATOMS: atom_id res chain seq x y z
N MET A 1 -17.56 -39.61 11.58
CA MET A 1 -17.32 -38.16 11.79
C MET A 1 -15.90 -37.89 11.31
N ASP A 2 -15.75 -37.20 10.22
CA ASP A 2 -14.42 -36.88 9.69
C ASP A 2 -13.91 -35.65 10.41
N LEU A 3 -13.12 -35.84 11.47
CA LEU A 3 -12.51 -34.80 12.28
C LEU A 3 -11.66 -33.81 11.48
N ARG A 4 -11.29 -34.12 10.23
CA ARG A 4 -10.54 -33.24 9.35
C ARG A 4 -11.43 -32.15 8.74
N SER A 5 -12.71 -32.44 8.46
CA SER A 5 -13.64 -31.45 7.92
C SER A 5 -14.05 -30.41 8.96
N GLU A 6 -14.14 -30.77 10.26
CA GLU A 6 -14.49 -29.85 11.33
C GLU A 6 -13.31 -28.96 11.78
N LEU A 7 -12.05 -29.44 11.60
CA LEU A 7 -10.85 -28.67 11.97
C LEU A 7 -10.43 -27.60 10.95
N PHE A 8 -10.96 -27.66 9.72
CA PHE A 8 -10.55 -26.80 8.60
C PHE A 8 -11.75 -26.32 7.79
N GLU A 9 -12.84 -25.99 8.45
CA GLU A 9 -13.93 -25.29 7.76
C GLU A 9 -13.50 -23.85 7.48
N LEU A 10 -12.93 -23.66 6.28
CA LEU A 10 -12.50 -22.37 5.77
C LEU A 10 -13.64 -21.72 4.97
N SER A 11 -14.83 -21.64 5.54
CA SER A 11 -15.98 -20.96 4.94
C SER A 11 -16.10 -19.53 5.47
N MET A 12 -16.58 -18.63 4.61
CA MET A 12 -16.93 -17.28 5.02
C MET A 12 -18.08 -17.33 6.05
N SER A 13 -18.02 -16.49 7.07
CA SER A 13 -19.07 -16.42 8.08
C SER A 13 -20.37 -15.86 7.52
N GLU A 14 -21.51 -16.28 8.10
CA GLU A 14 -22.83 -15.71 7.76
C GLU A 14 -22.88 -14.20 8.06
N GLN A 15 -22.11 -13.73 9.03
CA GLN A 15 -22.05 -12.30 9.41
C GLN A 15 -21.41 -11.43 8.31
N ALA A 16 -20.49 -11.99 7.51
CA ALA A 16 -19.83 -11.26 6.43
C ALA A 16 -20.64 -11.28 5.11
N GLN A 17 -21.68 -12.11 4.99
CA GLN A 17 -22.45 -12.22 3.76
C GLN A 17 -23.09 -10.89 3.31
N PRO A 18 -23.71 -10.08 4.18
CA PRO A 18 -24.24 -8.77 3.77
C PRO A 18 -23.18 -7.83 3.20
N LEU A 19 -21.93 -7.88 3.73
CA LEU A 19 -20.83 -7.09 3.21
C LEU A 19 -20.39 -7.59 1.83
N MET A 20 -20.29 -8.92 1.65
CA MET A 20 -20.01 -9.53 0.35
C MET A 20 -21.05 -9.11 -0.69
N ASP A 21 -22.33 -9.20 -0.36
CA ASP A 21 -23.44 -8.81 -1.26
C ASP A 21 -23.33 -7.33 -1.65
N ALA A 22 -23.04 -6.45 -0.68
CA ALA A 22 -22.85 -5.03 -0.93
C ALA A 22 -21.65 -4.74 -1.83
N VAL A 23 -20.53 -5.46 -1.64
CA VAL A 23 -19.34 -5.37 -2.51
C VAL A 23 -19.68 -5.79 -3.94
N GLN A 24 -20.40 -6.90 -4.13
CA GLN A 24 -20.80 -7.39 -5.45
C GLN A 24 -21.73 -6.40 -6.16
N ILE A 25 -22.67 -5.83 -5.43
CA ILE A 25 -23.58 -4.80 -5.96
C ILE A 25 -22.78 -3.56 -6.38
N HIS A 26 -21.84 -3.11 -5.53
CA HIS A 26 -20.98 -1.96 -5.85
C HIS A 26 -20.15 -2.19 -7.12
N ILE A 27 -19.53 -3.36 -7.24
CA ILE A 27 -18.74 -3.73 -8.43
C ILE A 27 -19.63 -3.66 -9.68
N ARG A 28 -20.76 -4.38 -9.69
CA ARG A 28 -21.67 -4.47 -10.84
C ARG A 28 -22.24 -3.10 -11.25
N ASP A 29 -22.65 -2.28 -10.29
CA ASP A 29 -23.41 -1.06 -10.56
C ASP A 29 -22.54 0.20 -10.68
N ASN A 30 -21.34 0.21 -10.09
CA ASN A 30 -20.51 1.41 -10.00
C ASN A 30 -19.09 1.25 -10.56
N VAL A 31 -18.55 0.03 -10.64
CA VAL A 31 -17.17 -0.21 -11.12
C VAL A 31 -17.16 -0.75 -12.54
N ASP A 32 -17.91 -1.81 -12.82
CA ASP A 32 -17.92 -2.43 -14.15
C ASP A 32 -18.34 -1.45 -15.26
N PRO A 33 -19.36 -0.58 -15.06
CA PRO A 33 -19.77 0.37 -16.09
C PRO A 33 -18.71 1.40 -16.48
N ILE A 34 -17.77 1.71 -15.60
CA ILE A 34 -16.70 2.70 -15.87
C ILE A 34 -15.40 2.07 -16.36
N THR A 35 -15.25 0.76 -16.25
CA THR A 35 -13.98 0.05 -16.46
C THR A 35 -13.47 0.18 -17.90
N GLU A 36 -14.33 0.01 -18.90
CA GLU A 36 -13.94 0.14 -20.31
C GLU A 36 -13.47 1.56 -20.64
N GLU A 37 -14.24 2.59 -20.26
CA GLU A 37 -13.86 3.99 -20.45
C GLU A 37 -12.54 4.30 -19.74
N PHE A 38 -12.38 3.84 -18.52
CA PHE A 38 -11.17 4.07 -17.72
C PHE A 38 -9.91 3.55 -18.41
N PHE A 39 -9.94 2.33 -18.95
CA PHE A 39 -8.76 1.75 -19.62
C PHE A 39 -8.52 2.35 -21.00
N ARG A 40 -9.55 2.68 -21.77
CA ARG A 40 -9.42 3.37 -23.05
C ARG A 40 -8.69 4.70 -22.90
N LEU A 41 -8.96 5.44 -21.84
CA LEU A 41 -8.28 6.71 -21.54
C LEU A 41 -6.76 6.57 -21.30
N ASN A 42 -6.25 5.37 -20.99
CA ASN A 42 -4.81 5.14 -20.91
C ASN A 42 -4.11 5.36 -22.25
N ASP A 43 -4.76 5.02 -23.36
CA ASP A 43 -4.20 5.14 -24.71
C ASP A 43 -4.25 6.58 -25.23
N GLU A 44 -5.06 7.44 -24.61
CA GLU A 44 -5.26 8.85 -24.99
C GLU A 44 -4.28 9.80 -24.28
N LYS A 45 -3.52 9.32 -23.26
CA LYS A 45 -2.60 10.15 -22.49
C LYS A 45 -1.32 10.48 -23.26
N GLN A 46 -0.88 11.72 -23.17
CA GLN A 46 0.43 12.15 -23.69
C GLN A 46 1.59 11.63 -22.83
N ASP A 47 1.39 11.65 -21.49
CA ASP A 47 2.33 11.09 -20.52
C ASP A 47 1.70 9.87 -19.84
N ARG A 48 2.28 8.71 -20.05
CA ARG A 48 1.78 7.46 -19.47
C ARG A 48 1.93 7.40 -17.92
N TRP A 49 2.81 8.21 -17.34
CA TRP A 49 3.03 8.30 -15.89
C TRP A 49 2.12 9.31 -15.21
N SER A 50 1.24 9.97 -15.95
CA SER A 50 0.19 10.83 -15.41
C SER A 50 -1.18 10.14 -15.43
N TRP A 51 -2.12 10.64 -14.64
CA TRP A 51 -3.52 10.27 -14.74
C TRP A 51 -4.23 11.19 -15.75
N HIS A 52 -5.10 10.60 -16.55
CA HIS A 52 -6.05 11.41 -17.32
C HIS A 52 -7.07 11.99 -16.32
N PRO A 53 -7.44 13.30 -16.37
CA PRO A 53 -8.38 13.89 -15.42
C PRO A 53 -9.69 13.10 -15.30
N ARG A 54 -10.22 12.62 -16.44
CA ARG A 54 -11.43 11.81 -16.47
C ARG A 54 -11.29 10.47 -15.76
N GLN A 55 -10.11 9.87 -15.73
CA GLN A 55 -9.87 8.63 -14.95
C GLN A 55 -10.04 8.88 -13.46
N LEU A 56 -9.53 10.01 -12.96
CA LEU A 56 -9.70 10.40 -11.55
C LEU A 56 -11.15 10.70 -11.23
N GLU A 57 -11.88 11.40 -12.10
CA GLU A 57 -13.33 11.64 -11.93
C GLU A 57 -14.13 10.33 -11.82
N LEU A 58 -13.84 9.35 -12.69
CA LEU A 58 -14.49 8.03 -12.67
C LEU A 58 -14.20 7.29 -11.37
N LEU A 59 -12.94 7.25 -10.94
CA LEU A 59 -12.55 6.62 -9.67
C LEU A 59 -13.19 7.31 -8.48
N ASP A 60 -13.12 8.63 -8.41
CA ASP A 60 -13.67 9.41 -7.29
C ASP A 60 -15.19 9.30 -7.23
N GLY A 61 -15.85 9.25 -8.39
CA GLY A 61 -17.27 8.99 -8.46
C GLY A 61 -17.67 7.63 -7.85
N ALA A 62 -16.92 6.57 -8.16
CA ALA A 62 -17.14 5.24 -7.58
C ALA A 62 -16.79 5.19 -6.09
N LYS A 63 -15.67 5.83 -5.66
CA LYS A 63 -15.28 5.96 -4.26
C LYS A 63 -16.33 6.68 -3.41
N ASN A 64 -16.88 7.78 -3.92
CA ASN A 64 -17.90 8.53 -3.20
C ASN A 64 -19.17 7.70 -2.98
N LYS A 65 -19.62 6.96 -4.00
CA LYS A 65 -20.77 6.04 -3.87
C LYS A 65 -20.52 4.94 -2.83
N ALA A 66 -19.27 4.43 -2.75
CA ALA A 66 -18.90 3.46 -1.72
C ALA A 66 -18.93 4.08 -0.32
N LYS A 67 -18.40 5.29 -0.16
CA LYS A 67 -18.42 6.03 1.12
C LYS A 67 -19.84 6.34 1.59
N ASP A 68 -20.73 6.74 0.68
CA ASP A 68 -22.13 7.09 0.97
C ASP A 68 -22.92 5.93 1.59
N ILE A 69 -22.55 4.70 1.29
CA ILE A 69 -23.18 3.48 1.84
C ILE A 69 -22.37 2.80 2.94
N GLY A 70 -21.26 3.45 3.41
CA GLY A 70 -20.39 2.89 4.46
C GLY A 70 -19.50 1.75 3.99
N LEU A 71 -19.34 1.54 2.69
CA LEU A 71 -18.50 0.49 2.11
C LEU A 71 -17.09 1.01 1.87
N TRP A 72 -16.37 1.30 2.97
CA TRP A 72 -15.07 1.96 2.92
C TRP A 72 -14.14 1.46 4.03
N ASN A 73 -12.86 1.23 3.74
CA ASN A 73 -11.82 0.82 4.70
C ASN A 73 -12.11 -0.47 5.50
N PHE A 74 -13.01 -1.32 5.05
CA PHE A 74 -13.42 -2.51 5.80
C PHE A 74 -12.31 -3.59 5.89
N PHE A 75 -11.18 -3.41 5.21
CA PHE A 75 -10.03 -4.31 5.27
C PHE A 75 -9.31 -4.30 6.63
N LEU A 76 -9.41 -3.20 7.41
CA LEU A 76 -8.70 -3.08 8.70
C LEU A 76 -9.25 -4.10 9.71
N PRO A 77 -8.47 -5.14 10.07
CA PRO A 77 -8.92 -6.14 11.00
C PRO A 77 -8.81 -5.60 12.43
N GLU A 78 -9.74 -6.02 13.30
CA GLU A 78 -9.68 -5.76 14.75
C GLU A 78 -9.47 -4.27 15.11
N SER A 79 -9.94 -3.34 14.26
CA SER A 79 -9.79 -1.90 14.43
C SER A 79 -11.14 -1.21 14.47
N ASP A 80 -11.28 -0.22 15.35
CA ASP A 80 -12.47 0.67 15.40
C ASP A 80 -12.63 1.50 14.10
N MET A 81 -11.59 1.58 13.29
CA MET A 81 -11.59 2.28 11.99
C MET A 81 -11.99 1.36 10.83
N GLY A 82 -12.14 0.07 11.06
CA GLY A 82 -12.57 -0.95 10.10
C GLY A 82 -14.01 -1.41 10.35
N ALA A 83 -14.43 -2.46 9.63
CA ALA A 83 -15.76 -3.06 9.77
C ALA A 83 -15.80 -4.30 10.68
N GLY A 84 -14.72 -4.59 11.43
CA GLY A 84 -14.62 -5.76 12.30
C GLY A 84 -14.57 -7.09 11.53
N VAL A 85 -14.22 -7.08 10.27
CA VAL A 85 -14.10 -8.27 9.42
C VAL A 85 -12.83 -9.02 9.81
N ASN A 86 -12.94 -10.33 10.07
CA ASN A 86 -11.76 -11.15 10.30
C ASN A 86 -11.01 -11.47 8.98
N ASN A 87 -9.77 -11.95 9.08
CA ASN A 87 -8.94 -12.20 7.92
C ASN A 87 -9.49 -13.27 6.96
N LEU A 88 -10.24 -14.26 7.47
CA LEU A 88 -10.83 -15.29 6.64
C LEU A 88 -11.98 -14.71 5.80
N ASP A 89 -12.88 -13.98 6.43
CA ASP A 89 -13.98 -13.31 5.73
C ASP A 89 -13.47 -12.29 4.72
N TYR A 90 -12.44 -11.51 5.11
CA TYR A 90 -11.79 -10.57 4.20
C TYR A 90 -11.13 -11.26 3.00
N ALA A 91 -10.56 -12.46 3.16
CA ALA A 91 -9.95 -13.20 2.05
C ALA A 91 -10.98 -13.54 0.95
N TYR A 92 -12.21 -13.91 1.32
CA TYR A 92 -13.29 -14.12 0.35
C TYR A 92 -13.68 -12.83 -0.37
N ILE A 93 -13.81 -11.73 0.39
CA ILE A 93 -14.14 -10.43 -0.19
C ILE A 93 -13.00 -9.94 -1.10
N ALA A 94 -11.74 -10.11 -0.68
CA ALA A 94 -10.58 -9.75 -1.50
C ALA A 94 -10.51 -10.55 -2.81
N ALA A 95 -10.90 -11.83 -2.79
CA ALA A 95 -11.02 -12.65 -4.00
C ALA A 95 -12.10 -12.12 -4.94
N GLU A 96 -13.22 -11.63 -4.40
CA GLU A 96 -14.26 -10.97 -5.22
C GLU A 96 -13.78 -9.67 -5.82
N LEU A 97 -13.10 -8.80 -5.02
CA LEU A 97 -12.48 -7.56 -5.49
C LEU A 97 -11.46 -7.81 -6.62
N GLY A 98 -10.72 -8.92 -6.56
CA GLY A 98 -9.72 -9.30 -7.56
C GLY A 98 -10.30 -9.64 -8.95
N LYS A 99 -11.61 -9.84 -9.08
CA LYS A 99 -12.27 -10.08 -10.37
C LYS A 99 -12.42 -8.80 -11.21
N SER A 100 -12.40 -7.64 -10.57
CA SER A 100 -12.52 -6.34 -11.25
C SER A 100 -11.27 -5.49 -10.99
N PRO A 101 -10.58 -4.99 -12.05
CA PRO A 101 -9.28 -4.35 -11.90
C PRO A 101 -9.30 -3.02 -11.13
N LEU A 102 -10.47 -2.40 -10.97
CA LEU A 102 -10.65 -1.14 -10.26
C LEU A 102 -11.29 -1.29 -8.88
N ALA A 103 -11.93 -2.44 -8.59
CA ALA A 103 -12.77 -2.61 -7.42
C ALA A 103 -12.04 -2.33 -6.11
N SER A 104 -10.85 -2.91 -5.92
CA SER A 104 -10.08 -2.72 -4.68
C SER A 104 -9.80 -1.25 -4.38
N GLU A 105 -9.46 -0.45 -5.40
CA GLU A 105 -9.17 0.96 -5.20
C GLU A 105 -10.44 1.77 -4.88
N THR A 106 -11.57 1.43 -5.48
CA THR A 106 -12.83 2.16 -5.25
C THR A 106 -13.40 1.97 -3.85
N LEU A 107 -12.89 0.99 -3.09
CA LEU A 107 -13.26 0.68 -1.70
C LEU A 107 -12.12 0.98 -0.69
N ASN A 108 -11.02 1.60 -1.17
CA ASN A 108 -9.79 1.82 -0.43
C ASN A 108 -9.15 0.53 0.14
N CYS A 109 -9.35 -0.58 -0.56
CA CYS A 109 -8.84 -1.91 -0.20
C CYS A 109 -7.68 -2.37 -1.10
N SER A 110 -6.96 -1.44 -1.72
CA SER A 110 -5.89 -1.73 -2.67
C SER A 110 -4.53 -1.77 -2.01
N ALA A 111 -3.75 -2.82 -2.27
CA ALA A 111 -2.34 -2.87 -1.89
C ALA A 111 -1.51 -1.88 -2.73
N PRO A 112 -0.40 -1.33 -2.20
CA PRO A 112 0.19 -1.58 -0.87
C PRO A 112 -0.44 -0.77 0.27
N ASP A 113 -1.38 0.14 -0.01
CA ASP A 113 -1.91 1.06 1.00
C ASP A 113 -2.57 0.34 2.18
N THR A 114 -3.29 -0.77 1.94
CA THR A 114 -3.92 -1.54 3.02
C THR A 114 -2.91 -1.96 4.09
N GLY A 115 -1.78 -2.57 3.67
CA GLY A 115 -0.72 -2.97 4.59
C GLY A 115 -0.05 -1.78 5.28
N ASN A 116 0.17 -0.68 4.56
CA ASN A 116 0.77 0.52 5.11
C ASN A 116 -0.15 1.22 6.12
N MET A 117 -1.46 1.28 5.84
CA MET A 117 -2.46 1.81 6.77
C MET A 117 -2.55 0.95 8.03
N GLU A 118 -2.51 -0.38 7.91
CA GLU A 118 -2.50 -1.29 9.05
C GLU A 118 -1.24 -1.10 9.93
N VAL A 119 -0.07 -0.95 9.32
CA VAL A 119 1.17 -0.65 10.05
C VAL A 119 1.05 0.69 10.79
N LEU A 120 0.62 1.75 10.11
CA LEU A 120 0.45 3.06 10.73
C LEU A 120 -0.61 3.05 11.85
N GLU A 121 -1.71 2.32 11.67
CA GLU A 121 -2.76 2.18 12.67
C GLU A 121 -2.22 1.50 13.94
N ARG A 122 -1.47 0.40 13.79
CA ARG A 122 -0.98 -0.39 14.91
C ARG A 122 0.20 0.25 15.65
N VAL A 123 1.12 0.91 14.93
CA VAL A 123 2.41 1.32 15.51
C VAL A 123 2.78 2.78 15.27
N GLY A 124 2.00 3.54 14.51
CA GLY A 124 2.22 4.96 14.28
C GLY A 124 1.98 5.79 15.53
N THR A 125 2.77 6.85 15.73
CA THR A 125 2.47 7.87 16.75
C THR A 125 1.23 8.67 16.36
N PRO A 126 0.57 9.39 17.30
CA PRO A 126 -0.54 10.27 16.95
C PRO A 126 -0.22 11.23 15.80
N GLU A 127 0.96 11.84 15.81
CA GLU A 127 1.41 12.79 14.79
C GLU A 127 1.62 12.11 13.43
N GLN A 128 2.18 10.89 13.42
CA GLN A 128 2.33 10.09 12.20
C GLN A 128 0.97 9.65 11.63
N LYS A 129 0.02 9.29 12.51
CA LYS A 129 -1.36 8.95 12.12
C LYS A 129 -2.09 10.16 11.54
N ASP A 130 -2.04 11.30 12.19
CA ASP A 130 -2.67 12.53 11.67
C ASP A 130 -2.10 12.93 10.32
N LYS A 131 -0.77 12.85 10.17
CA LYS A 131 -0.08 13.29 8.96
C LYS A 131 -0.26 12.35 7.78
N TRP A 132 -0.27 11.01 8.02
CA TRP A 132 -0.18 10.03 6.95
C TRP A 132 -1.36 9.06 6.91
N LEU A 133 -1.78 8.51 8.06
CA LEU A 133 -2.86 7.53 8.10
C LEU A 133 -4.21 8.18 7.76
N THR A 134 -4.51 9.32 8.34
CA THR A 134 -5.78 10.01 8.09
C THR A 134 -6.02 10.30 6.60
N PRO A 135 -5.09 10.92 5.84
CA PRO A 135 -5.30 11.14 4.42
C PRO A 135 -5.29 9.83 3.59
N LEU A 136 -4.58 8.78 4.02
CA LEU A 136 -4.66 7.46 3.40
C LEU A 136 -6.04 6.84 3.59
N LEU A 137 -6.58 6.85 4.82
CA LEU A 137 -7.92 6.36 5.12
C LEU A 137 -9.02 7.16 4.39
N ASN A 138 -8.81 8.45 4.17
CA ASN A 138 -9.70 9.28 3.37
C ASN A 138 -9.58 8.99 1.85
N GLY A 139 -8.54 8.27 1.43
CA GLY A 139 -8.25 8.02 0.00
C GLY A 139 -7.74 9.25 -0.75
N GLU A 140 -7.22 10.26 -0.04
CA GLU A 140 -6.69 11.50 -0.58
C GLU A 140 -5.29 11.32 -1.17
N ILE A 141 -4.48 10.46 -0.56
CA ILE A 141 -3.13 10.10 -1.00
C ILE A 141 -2.99 8.60 -1.16
N ARG A 142 -1.88 8.20 -1.80
CA ARG A 142 -1.45 6.81 -1.91
C ARG A 142 -0.08 6.66 -1.24
N SER A 143 0.33 5.41 -1.04
CA SER A 143 1.59 5.05 -0.40
C SER A 143 2.32 3.94 -1.14
N ALA A 144 3.57 3.69 -0.73
CA ALA A 144 4.34 2.55 -1.19
C ALA A 144 5.08 1.88 -0.03
N PHE A 145 5.46 0.61 -0.23
CA PHE A 145 6.31 -0.12 0.72
C PHE A 145 7.65 -0.45 0.05
N ALA A 146 8.70 0.22 0.48
CA ALA A 146 10.04 0.12 -0.12
C ALA A 146 10.89 -0.92 0.63
N MET A 147 10.81 -2.19 0.21
CA MET A 147 11.51 -3.30 0.87
C MET A 147 12.60 -3.92 0.00
N THR A 148 12.25 -4.46 -1.17
CA THR A 148 13.14 -5.27 -1.99
C THR A 148 14.26 -4.47 -2.64
N GLU A 149 15.43 -5.10 -2.84
CA GLU A 149 16.65 -4.46 -3.34
C GLU A 149 17.28 -5.26 -4.49
N PRO A 150 17.87 -4.59 -5.50
CA PRO A 150 18.42 -5.28 -6.67
C PRO A 150 19.68 -6.11 -6.37
N GLY A 151 20.48 -5.70 -5.39
CA GLY A 151 21.80 -6.27 -5.13
C GLY A 151 21.86 -7.44 -4.17
N VAL A 152 20.74 -7.78 -3.50
CA VAL A 152 20.70 -8.79 -2.44
C VAL A 152 19.42 -9.63 -2.51
N ALA A 153 19.45 -10.82 -1.89
CA ALA A 153 18.26 -11.68 -1.76
C ALA A 153 17.29 -11.10 -0.70
N SER A 154 16.67 -9.98 -1.04
CA SER A 154 15.90 -9.11 -0.13
C SER A 154 14.51 -9.61 0.22
N SER A 155 14.10 -10.76 -0.29
CA SER A 155 12.91 -11.49 0.21
C SER A 155 13.09 -11.93 1.67
N ASP A 156 14.32 -12.17 2.10
CA ASP A 156 14.68 -12.23 3.52
C ASP A 156 15.10 -10.83 3.97
N ALA A 157 14.27 -10.18 4.79
CA ALA A 157 14.51 -8.84 5.30
C ALA A 157 15.89 -8.66 5.98
N LYS A 158 16.49 -9.74 6.50
CA LYS A 158 17.81 -9.70 7.11
C LYS A 158 18.92 -9.37 6.11
N ASN A 159 18.69 -9.59 4.82
CA ASN A 159 19.66 -9.30 3.75
C ASN A 159 19.61 -7.86 3.25
N ILE A 160 18.68 -7.04 3.72
CA ILE A 160 18.57 -5.63 3.30
C ILE A 160 19.90 -4.91 3.53
N SER A 161 20.35 -4.16 2.52
CA SER A 161 21.62 -3.40 2.53
C SER A 161 21.41 -1.88 2.57
N THR A 162 20.25 -1.38 2.14
CA THR A 162 19.90 0.05 2.28
C THR A 162 20.08 0.47 3.73
N SER A 163 20.98 1.43 3.96
CA SER A 163 21.38 1.86 5.31
C SER A 163 20.67 3.15 5.73
N ALA A 164 20.47 3.31 7.03
CA ALA A 164 20.10 4.58 7.62
C ALA A 164 20.96 4.84 8.87
N VAL A 165 21.53 6.04 8.94
CA VAL A 165 22.39 6.46 10.06
C VAL A 165 21.83 7.75 10.65
N LEU A 166 21.60 7.75 11.97
CA LEU A 166 21.14 8.95 12.67
C LEU A 166 22.28 9.97 12.80
N LYS A 167 22.10 11.17 12.26
CA LYS A 167 23.05 12.29 12.30
C LYS A 167 22.31 13.59 12.58
N ASN A 168 22.63 14.23 13.70
CA ASN A 168 22.09 15.54 14.08
C ASN A 168 20.53 15.58 14.11
N GLY A 169 19.90 14.51 14.58
CA GLY A 169 18.43 14.43 14.67
C GLY A 169 17.73 14.05 13.37
N GLU A 170 18.49 13.64 12.33
CA GLU A 170 17.96 13.18 11.06
C GLU A 170 18.51 11.80 10.68
N TRP A 171 17.68 10.95 10.13
CA TRP A 171 18.10 9.73 9.47
C TRP A 171 18.63 10.06 8.08
N VAL A 172 19.87 9.66 7.80
CA VAL A 172 20.53 9.76 6.49
C VAL A 172 20.46 8.40 5.83
N ILE A 173 19.67 8.28 4.76
CA ILE A 173 19.35 7.02 4.09
C ILE A 173 20.12 6.93 2.76
N ASN A 174 20.78 5.78 2.54
CA ASN A 174 21.50 5.47 1.31
C ASN A 174 21.23 4.04 0.87
N GLY A 175 20.98 3.83 -0.42
CA GLY A 175 20.74 2.52 -1.01
C GLY A 175 19.79 2.54 -2.20
N GLU A 176 19.31 1.35 -2.57
CA GLU A 176 18.40 1.19 -3.71
C GLU A 176 17.27 0.24 -3.35
N LYS A 177 16.09 0.52 -3.88
CA LYS A 177 14.89 -0.32 -3.77
C LYS A 177 14.32 -0.55 -5.15
N TYR A 178 13.80 -1.76 -5.44
CA TYR A 178 13.25 -2.05 -6.74
C TYR A 178 11.94 -2.86 -6.65
N TYR A 179 11.18 -2.85 -7.74
CA TYR A 179 9.81 -3.38 -7.78
C TYR A 179 8.88 -2.76 -6.72
N ILE A 180 9.05 -1.47 -6.44
CA ILE A 180 8.26 -0.76 -5.44
C ILE A 180 6.92 -0.35 -6.04
N SER A 181 5.90 -1.17 -5.76
CA SER A 181 4.55 -0.99 -6.29
C SER A 181 3.91 0.30 -5.80
N GLY A 182 3.29 1.03 -6.71
CA GLY A 182 2.55 2.26 -6.42
C GLY A 182 3.42 3.51 -6.29
N ALA A 183 4.76 3.38 -6.25
CA ALA A 183 5.63 4.54 -6.07
C ALA A 183 5.69 5.46 -7.32
N GLY A 184 5.24 5.00 -8.48
CA GLY A 184 5.10 5.82 -9.68
C GLY A 184 3.82 6.65 -9.74
N ASP A 185 2.84 6.33 -8.90
CA ASP A 185 1.58 7.05 -8.88
C ASP A 185 1.80 8.51 -8.42
N PRO A 186 1.39 9.53 -9.17
CA PRO A 186 1.49 10.93 -8.75
C PRO A 186 0.80 11.24 -7.41
N ARG A 187 -0.13 10.38 -7.00
CA ARG A 187 -0.83 10.48 -5.71
C ARG A 187 -0.04 9.83 -4.56
N CYS A 188 1.02 9.07 -4.84
CA CYS A 188 1.89 8.52 -3.80
C CYS A 188 2.63 9.66 -3.09
N LYS A 189 2.49 9.74 -1.76
CA LYS A 189 3.10 10.80 -0.95
C LYS A 189 4.06 10.28 0.10
N ILE A 190 3.96 9.00 0.45
CA ILE A 190 4.73 8.42 1.55
C ILE A 190 5.16 7.00 1.21
N MET A 191 6.37 6.65 1.60
CA MET A 191 6.88 5.28 1.58
C MET A 191 7.20 4.82 3.00
N ILE A 192 6.79 3.59 3.36
CA ILE A 192 7.40 2.87 4.47
C ILE A 192 8.64 2.19 3.93
N THR A 193 9.82 2.62 4.37
CA THR A 193 11.10 2.16 3.83
C THR A 193 11.83 1.28 4.84
N MET A 194 12.08 0.02 4.45
CA MET A 194 12.91 -0.91 5.23
C MET A 194 14.38 -0.56 5.07
N VAL A 195 15.06 -0.33 6.19
CA VAL A 195 16.48 0.08 6.22
C VAL A 195 17.23 -0.69 7.29
N LYS A 196 18.56 -0.79 7.12
CA LYS A 196 19.46 -1.32 8.14
C LYS A 196 20.02 -0.16 8.96
N THR A 197 19.65 -0.12 10.25
CA THR A 197 20.10 0.92 11.20
C THR A 197 21.17 0.40 12.14
N SER A 198 21.13 -0.88 12.51
CA SER A 198 21.95 -1.47 13.59
C SER A 198 22.74 -2.67 13.07
N PRO A 199 23.76 -2.47 12.18
CA PRO A 199 24.48 -3.57 11.51
C PRO A 199 25.19 -4.53 12.48
N ASP A 200 25.57 -4.06 13.66
CA ASP A 200 26.27 -4.85 14.70
C ASP A 200 25.31 -5.61 15.62
N ALA A 201 23.99 -5.38 15.50
CA ALA A 201 22.98 -6.10 16.28
C ALA A 201 22.78 -7.53 15.74
N PRO A 202 22.14 -8.43 16.50
CA PRO A 202 21.71 -9.72 15.97
C PRO A 202 20.85 -9.57 14.70
N PRO A 203 20.96 -10.48 13.70
CA PRO A 203 20.35 -10.31 12.38
C PRO A 203 18.86 -9.91 12.38
N ALA A 204 18.09 -10.41 13.33
CA ALA A 204 16.65 -10.08 13.47
C ALA A 204 16.38 -8.71 14.13
N LYS A 205 17.43 -7.95 14.47
CA LYS A 205 17.33 -6.62 15.11
C LYS A 205 18.14 -5.55 14.36
N GLN A 206 18.51 -5.82 13.12
CA GLN A 206 19.29 -4.87 12.32
C GLN A 206 18.41 -3.90 11.53
N GLN A 207 17.14 -4.28 11.27
CA GLN A 207 16.27 -3.56 10.39
C GLN A 207 15.31 -2.66 11.17
N SER A 208 14.95 -1.54 10.54
CA SER A 208 13.97 -0.58 11.01
C SER A 208 13.09 -0.12 9.87
N GLN A 209 11.93 0.43 10.17
CA GLN A 209 11.03 1.05 9.22
C GLN A 209 11.04 2.57 9.39
N ILE A 210 11.27 3.29 8.30
CA ILE A 210 11.29 4.76 8.31
C ILE A 210 10.28 5.30 7.28
N LEU A 211 9.49 6.27 7.69
CA LEU A 211 8.59 7.01 6.82
C LEU A 211 9.38 8.00 5.98
N VAL A 212 9.37 7.80 4.66
CA VAL A 212 10.08 8.66 3.71
C VAL A 212 9.08 9.28 2.73
N PRO A 213 8.79 10.59 2.79
CA PRO A 213 8.03 11.26 1.75
C PRO A 213 8.70 11.07 0.38
N ILE A 214 7.90 10.82 -0.65
CA ILE A 214 8.46 10.45 -1.97
C ILE A 214 9.21 11.62 -2.65
N ASP A 215 8.86 12.84 -2.29
CA ASP A 215 9.45 14.09 -2.78
C ASP A 215 10.64 14.58 -1.94
N THR A 216 11.12 13.79 -0.97
CA THR A 216 12.29 14.13 -0.16
C THR A 216 13.53 14.27 -1.04
N PRO A 217 14.31 15.37 -0.92
CA PRO A 217 15.56 15.53 -1.66
C PRO A 217 16.48 14.32 -1.53
N GLY A 218 17.00 13.82 -2.67
CA GLY A 218 17.83 12.62 -2.72
C GLY A 218 17.03 11.33 -3.03
N VAL A 219 15.72 11.34 -3.00
CA VAL A 219 14.88 10.26 -3.55
C VAL A 219 14.83 10.42 -5.06
N GLU A 220 15.30 9.41 -5.79
CA GLU A 220 15.32 9.37 -7.24
C GLU A 220 14.50 8.19 -7.74
N ILE A 221 13.45 8.45 -8.51
CA ILE A 221 12.74 7.43 -9.28
C ILE A 221 13.56 7.16 -10.53
N VAL A 222 14.26 6.03 -10.58
CA VAL A 222 15.18 5.69 -11.67
C VAL A 222 14.42 5.27 -12.91
N GLU A 223 13.51 4.31 -12.76
CA GLU A 223 12.66 3.80 -13.85
C GLU A 223 11.45 3.04 -13.33
N GLY A 224 10.46 2.86 -14.21
CA GLY A 224 9.36 1.92 -14.01
C GLY A 224 9.74 0.54 -14.53
N MET A 225 9.73 -0.44 -13.64
CA MET A 225 10.10 -1.82 -13.96
C MET A 225 8.92 -2.57 -14.59
N ARG A 226 9.22 -3.58 -15.40
CA ARG A 226 8.21 -4.39 -16.08
C ARG A 226 8.00 -5.74 -15.39
N VAL A 227 6.74 -6.12 -15.26
CA VAL A 227 6.31 -7.45 -14.81
C VAL A 227 5.57 -8.11 -15.99
N PHE A 228 6.10 -9.20 -16.52
CA PHE A 228 5.58 -9.86 -17.73
C PHE A 228 5.34 -8.89 -18.92
N GLY A 229 6.26 -7.92 -19.09
CA GLY A 229 6.16 -6.92 -20.15
C GLY A 229 5.26 -5.72 -19.87
N GLN A 230 4.52 -5.71 -18.77
CA GLN A 230 3.65 -4.61 -18.33
C GLN A 230 4.36 -3.75 -17.28
N ASP A 231 4.31 -2.43 -17.41
CA ASP A 231 4.86 -1.49 -16.43
C ASP A 231 3.80 -0.94 -15.45
N HIS A 232 2.51 -1.22 -15.71
CA HIS A 232 1.35 -0.82 -14.90
C HIS A 232 1.29 0.71 -14.61
N ALA A 233 1.79 1.52 -15.55
CA ALA A 233 1.73 2.98 -15.41
C ALA A 233 0.27 3.49 -15.30
N PRO A 234 0.02 4.54 -14.49
CA PRO A 234 0.99 5.39 -13.81
C PRO A 234 1.41 4.88 -12.42
N LYS A 235 0.76 3.88 -11.84
CA LYS A 235 1.10 3.34 -10.51
C LYS A 235 2.52 2.76 -10.49
N GLY A 236 2.80 1.86 -11.43
CA GLY A 236 4.10 1.26 -11.68
C GLY A 236 4.65 0.40 -10.55
N HIS A 237 5.84 -0.14 -10.85
CA HIS A 237 6.72 -0.83 -9.90
C HIS A 237 8.09 -0.19 -10.06
N MET A 238 8.47 0.71 -9.17
CA MET A 238 9.61 1.59 -9.38
C MET A 238 10.92 1.01 -8.88
N HIS A 239 12.00 1.31 -9.62
CA HIS A 239 13.35 1.29 -9.10
C HIS A 239 13.63 2.66 -8.50
N ILE A 240 14.02 2.70 -7.22
CA ILE A 240 14.22 3.92 -6.45
C ILE A 240 15.63 3.92 -5.87
N ARG A 241 16.33 5.04 -6.01
CA ARG A 241 17.62 5.28 -5.37
C ARG A 241 17.50 6.33 -4.28
N PHE A 242 18.16 6.09 -3.16
CA PHE A 242 18.28 6.98 -2.02
C PHE A 242 19.71 7.48 -1.94
N ASN A 243 19.92 8.78 -2.19
CA ASN A 243 21.22 9.43 -2.18
C ASN A 243 21.25 10.48 -1.06
N ASP A 244 21.81 10.14 0.10
CA ASP A 244 21.86 10.98 1.30
C ASP A 244 20.47 11.58 1.65
N VAL A 245 19.42 10.79 1.49
CA VAL A 245 18.05 11.19 1.82
C VAL A 245 17.93 11.44 3.32
N ARG A 246 17.48 12.65 3.69
CA ARG A 246 17.36 13.07 5.09
C ARG A 246 15.90 13.19 5.48
N VAL A 247 15.56 12.53 6.57
CA VAL A 247 14.25 12.63 7.20
C VAL A 247 14.42 12.80 8.72
N PRO A 248 13.50 13.50 9.40
CA PRO A 248 13.55 13.68 10.85
C PRO A 248 13.60 12.36 11.61
N GLU A 249 14.21 12.37 12.79
CA GLU A 249 14.32 11.19 13.66
C GLU A 249 12.96 10.58 13.98
N GLU A 250 11.94 11.41 14.18
CA GLU A 250 10.56 11.03 14.46
C GLU A 250 9.84 10.31 13.30
N ASN A 251 10.43 10.22 12.12
CA ASN A 251 9.88 9.43 11.01
C ASN A 251 10.10 7.91 11.19
N MET A 252 10.85 7.49 12.20
CA MET A 252 10.99 6.06 12.51
C MET A 252 9.70 5.49 13.10
N LEU A 253 9.27 4.34 12.59
CA LEU A 253 8.17 3.57 13.15
C LEU A 253 8.68 2.64 14.25
N LEU A 254 7.95 2.54 15.35
CA LEU A 254 8.14 1.58 16.46
C LEU A 254 9.49 1.65 17.19
N GLY A 255 10.55 2.17 16.56
CA GLY A 255 11.89 2.28 17.11
C GLY A 255 12.94 1.42 16.37
N GLU A 256 14.22 1.70 16.68
CA GLU A 256 15.34 1.08 16.02
C GLU A 256 15.43 -0.43 16.26
N GLY A 257 15.73 -1.19 15.20
CA GLY A 257 15.86 -2.65 15.25
C GLY A 257 14.53 -3.40 15.43
N ARG A 258 13.41 -2.76 15.12
CA ARG A 258 12.04 -3.30 15.25
C ARG A 258 11.26 -3.27 13.94
N GLY A 259 11.98 -3.23 12.83
CA GLY A 259 11.42 -3.28 11.48
C GLY A 259 11.01 -4.67 11.02
#